data_fd518255e89e44a6c36ed8b4d2eecffc
#
_entry.id   fd518255e89e44a6c36ed8b4d2eecffc
#
_cell.length_a   1.000
_cell.length_b   1.000
_cell.length_c   1.000
_cell.angle_alpha   90.00
_cell.angle_beta   90.00
_cell.angle_gamma   90.00
#
_symmetry.space_group_name_H-M   'P 1'
#
loop_
_entity.id
_entity.type
_entity.pdbx_description
1 polymer ?
#
loop_
_entity_poly.entity_id
_entity_poly.type
_entity_poly.pdbx_seq_one_letter_code
_entity_poly.pdbx_strand_id
1 'polypeptide(L)' 'MAEGLKWFQCPVCKESIHWKVPADELKNVKRFPVPVVIKHKDHYLICYLDSHYQLADTEVAIDFIEGKSKE' A
#
# COMPACT_ATOMS: atom_id res chain seq x y z
N MET A 1 16.01 -4.81 13.15
CA MET A 1 15.12 -3.86 13.18
C MET A 1 13.77 -4.18 12.66
N ALA A 2 12.82 -3.67 13.27
CA ALA A 2 11.47 -4.02 13.02
C ALA A 2 10.92 -3.23 11.87
N GLU A 3 11.52 -3.40 10.79
CA GLU A 3 11.21 -2.56 9.71
C GLU A 3 9.93 -2.88 9.02
N GLY A 4 9.29 -3.94 9.28
CA GLY A 4 8.17 -4.33 8.47
C GLY A 4 6.82 -3.80 8.88
N LEU A 5 6.65 -3.44 10.13
CA LEU A 5 5.33 -3.14 10.65
C LEU A 5 5.01 -1.66 10.57
N LYS A 6 3.90 -1.34 9.90
CA LYS A 6 3.45 0.03 9.73
C LYS A 6 2.00 0.14 10.15
N TRP A 7 1.56 1.36 10.39
CA TRP A 7 0.15 1.60 10.65
C TRP A 7 -0.20 3.01 10.20
N PHE A 8 -1.48 3.20 9.90
CA PHE A 8 -2.00 4.53 9.63
C PHE A 8 -3.51 4.47 9.81
N GLN A 9 -4.13 5.64 9.85
CA GLN A 9 -5.55 5.72 10.05
C GLN A 9 -6.27 5.71 8.71
N CYS A 10 -7.28 4.86 8.61
CA CYS A 10 -8.07 4.78 7.39
C CYS A 10 -8.82 6.09 7.18
N PRO A 11 -8.67 6.74 6.03
CA PRO A 11 -9.36 8.00 5.79
C PRO A 11 -10.87 7.84 5.60
N VAL A 12 -11.34 6.62 5.41
CA VAL A 12 -12.76 6.41 5.19
C VAL A 12 -13.48 6.12 6.50
N CYS A 13 -12.99 5.17 7.27
CA CYS A 13 -13.69 4.76 8.49
C CYS A 13 -12.96 5.14 9.76
N LYS A 14 -11.78 5.73 9.65
CA LYS A 14 -11.03 6.25 10.80
C LYS A 14 -10.45 5.19 11.71
N GLU A 15 -10.47 3.94 11.30
CA GLU A 15 -9.85 2.89 12.09
C GLU A 15 -8.38 2.78 11.78
N SER A 16 -7.62 2.25 12.74
CA SER A 16 -6.21 2.04 12.53
C SER A 16 -5.98 0.81 11.66
N ILE A 17 -5.13 0.95 10.67
CA ILE A 17 -4.78 -0.14 9.79
C ILE A 17 -3.33 -0.49 10.04
N HIS A 18 -3.08 -1.76 10.37
CA HIS A 18 -1.73 -2.25 10.60
C HIS A 18 -1.37 -3.20 9.46
N TRP A 19 -0.18 -3.01 8.93
CA TRP A 19 0.23 -3.81 7.79
C TRP A 19 1.74 -3.96 7.80
N LYS A 20 2.21 -4.91 7.04
CA LYS A 20 3.62 -5.21 7.01
C LYS A 20 4.19 -4.90 5.63
N VAL A 21 5.33 -4.25 5.62
CA VAL A 21 5.99 -3.90 4.37
C VAL A 21 6.44 -5.19 3.68
N PRO A 22 6.10 -5.38 2.40
CA PRO A 22 6.54 -6.57 1.67
C PRO A 22 7.96 -6.38 1.18
N ALA A 23 8.91 -6.45 2.10
CA ALA A 23 10.29 -6.13 1.79
C ALA A 23 10.88 -7.03 0.71
N ASP A 24 10.50 -8.31 0.73
CA ASP A 24 11.02 -9.23 -0.28
C ASP A 24 10.60 -8.84 -1.69
N GLU A 25 9.40 -8.30 -1.81
CA GLU A 25 8.91 -7.88 -3.11
C GLU A 25 9.47 -6.54 -3.52
N LEU A 26 9.89 -5.74 -2.56
CA LEU A 26 10.38 -4.41 -2.85
C LEU A 26 11.87 -4.37 -3.13
N LYS A 27 12.60 -5.40 -2.76
CA LYS A 27 14.05 -5.32 -2.88
C LYS A 27 14.52 -5.22 -4.32
N ASN A 28 13.70 -5.59 -5.28
CA ASN A 28 14.06 -5.47 -6.68
C ASN A 28 13.47 -4.25 -7.35
N VAL A 29 12.75 -3.45 -6.60
CA VAL A 29 12.12 -2.26 -7.15
C VAL A 29 13.16 -1.15 -7.24
N LYS A 30 13.20 -0.47 -8.38
CA LYS A 30 14.17 0.58 -8.61
C LYS A 30 13.56 1.96 -8.76
N ARG A 31 12.24 2.03 -8.75
CA ARG A 31 11.56 3.31 -8.87
C ARG A 31 10.71 3.53 -7.65
N PHE A 32 10.82 4.72 -7.10
CA PHE A 32 10.05 5.10 -5.93
C PHE A 32 9.41 6.46 -6.18
N PRO A 33 8.30 6.73 -5.53
CA PRO A 33 7.61 5.86 -4.58
C PRO A 33 6.91 4.69 -5.28
N VAL A 34 6.73 3.63 -4.55
CA VAL A 34 6.10 2.44 -5.09
C VAL A 34 4.71 2.28 -4.47
N PRO A 35 3.68 2.05 -5.28
CA PRO A 35 2.33 1.89 -4.76
C PRO A 35 2.08 0.47 -4.26
N VAL A 36 1.43 0.38 -3.12
CA VAL A 36 1.02 -0.89 -2.54
C VAL A 36 -0.46 -0.78 -2.24
N VAL A 37 -1.23 -1.77 -2.66
CA VAL A 37 -2.68 -1.76 -2.45
C VAL A 37 -3.00 -2.54 -1.19
N ILE A 38 -3.77 -1.93 -0.31
CA ILE A 38 -4.18 -2.56 0.93
C ILE A 38 -5.70 -2.64 0.94
N LYS A 39 -6.21 -3.83 1.15
CA LYS A 39 -7.65 -4.00 1.30
C LYS A 39 -7.99 -3.97 2.78
N HIS A 40 -8.91 -3.08 3.15
CA HIS A 40 -9.34 -2.91 4.54
C HIS A 40 -10.86 -2.86 4.53
N LYS A 41 -11.50 -3.91 5.01
CA LYS A 41 -12.96 -4.02 4.95
C LYS A 41 -13.42 -3.90 3.50
N ASP A 42 -14.22 -2.89 3.19
CA ASP A 42 -14.66 -2.64 1.84
C ASP A 42 -13.79 -1.64 1.13
N HIS A 43 -12.76 -1.16 1.79
CA HIS A 43 -11.96 -0.06 1.24
C HIS A 43 -10.71 -0.60 0.59
N TYR A 44 -10.30 0.05 -0.49
CA TYR A 44 -9.03 -0.24 -1.13
C TYR A 44 -8.19 1.00 -1.03
N LEU A 45 -7.02 0.88 -0.45
CA LEU A 45 -6.15 2.01 -0.22
C LEU A 45 -4.84 1.79 -0.95
N ILE A 46 -4.33 2.86 -1.54
CA ILE A 46 -3.05 2.80 -2.23
C ILE A 46 -2.05 3.58 -1.39
N CYS A 47 -1.05 2.88 -0.90
CA CYS A 47 -0.02 3.48 -0.08
C CYS A 47 1.26 3.55 -0.87
N TYR A 48 1.85 4.73 -0.92
CA TYR A 48 3.10 4.94 -1.66
C TYR A 48 4.26 4.91 -0.70
N LEU A 49 5.22 4.05 -0.98
CA LEU A 49 6.38 3.90 -0.13
C LEU A 49 7.60 4.49 -0.83
N ASP A 50 8.42 5.22 -0.07
CA ASP A 50 9.64 5.77 -0.62
C ASP A 50 10.78 4.75 -0.50
N SER A 51 11.96 5.16 -0.88
CA SER A 51 13.10 4.25 -0.90
C SER A 51 13.54 3.82 0.49
N HIS A 52 13.05 4.47 1.52
CA HIS A 52 13.33 4.07 2.89
C HIS A 52 12.17 3.27 3.48
N TYR A 53 11.22 2.87 2.63
CA TYR A 53 10.07 2.08 3.04
C TYR A 53 9.17 2.83 4.01
N GLN A 54 9.12 4.13 3.85
CA GLN A 54 8.25 4.95 4.66
C GLN A 54 7.07 5.40 3.84
N LEU A 55 5.96 5.63 4.51
CA LEU A 55 4.73 6.02 3.83
C LEU A 55 4.87 7.44 3.32
N ALA A 56 4.89 7.58 2.01
CA ALA A 56 5.02 8.90 1.40
C ALA A 56 3.68 9.52 1.12
N ASP A 57 2.68 8.70 0.77
CA ASP A 57 1.37 9.22 0.42
C ASP A 57 0.36 8.09 0.51
N THR A 58 -0.90 8.45 0.60
CA THR A 58 -1.97 7.48 0.68
C THR A 58 -3.16 7.98 -0.13
N GLU A 59 -3.74 7.10 -0.91
CA GLU A 59 -4.92 7.42 -1.70
C GLU A 59 -5.99 6.38 -1.46
N VAL A 60 -7.25 6.81 -1.61
CA VAL A 60 -8.38 5.91 -1.51
C VAL A 60 -8.78 5.50 -2.92
N ALA A 61 -8.81 4.20 -3.17
CA ALA A 61 -9.28 3.69 -4.44
C ALA A 61 -10.76 3.37 -4.34
N ILE A 62 -11.47 3.63 -5.42
CA ILE A 62 -12.90 3.40 -5.41
C ILE A 62 -13.20 1.92 -5.43
N ASP A 63 -12.47 1.18 -6.22
CA ASP A 63 -12.76 -0.22 -6.38
C ASP A 63 -11.55 -0.93 -6.95
N PHE A 64 -11.61 -2.23 -6.94
CA PHE A 64 -10.59 -3.07 -7.52
C PHE A 64 -11.17 -3.71 -8.78
N ILE A 65 -10.64 -3.36 -9.92
CA ILE A 65 -11.13 -3.86 -11.18
C ILE A 65 -10.04 -4.69 -11.82
N GLU A 66 -10.38 -5.92 -12.13
CA GLU A 66 -9.42 -6.82 -12.74
C GLU A 66 -9.37 -6.57 -14.23
N GLY A 67 -8.20 -6.19 -14.72
CA GLY A 67 -8.02 -6.00 -16.13
C GLY A 67 -7.68 -7.30 -16.82
N LYS A 68 -8.15 -7.44 -18.03
CA LYS A 68 -7.87 -8.64 -18.82
C LYS A 68 -6.96 -8.31 -19.95
N SER A 69 -6.03 -9.19 -20.19
CA SER A 69 -5.12 -9.01 -21.30
C SER A 69 -5.86 -9.18 -22.61
N LYS A 70 -5.51 -8.35 -23.57
CA LYS A 70 -6.11 -8.44 -24.87
C LYS A 70 -5.15 -9.14 -25.79
N GLU A 71 -5.63 -10.07 -26.52
CA GLU A 71 -4.74 -10.84 -27.38
C GLU A 71 -4.90 -10.51 -28.81
#